data_7a9b32e8b8728a93db0e58fe3422fd3b
#
_entry.id   7a9b32e8b8728a93db0e58fe3422fd3b
#
_cell.length_a   1.000
_cell.length_b   1.000
_cell.length_c   1.000
_cell.angle_alpha   90.00
_cell.angle_beta   90.00
_cell.angle_gamma   90.00
#
_symmetry.space_group_name_H-M   'P 1'
#
loop_
_entity.id
_entity.type
_entity.pdbx_description
1 polymer ?
#
loop_
_entity_poly.entity_id
_entity_poly.type
_entity_poly.pdbx_seq_one_letter_code
_entity_poly.pdbx_strand_id
1 'polypeptide(L)'
;MIRLAIFSLCTLALAACQTEQRQARPQTPSFYASMAQSGAVVDAAMARDMIGAYRRNNGLGPLTIDPDLQALAEAEAQAMASTDRPSSADAVKSRLSSAGFAAPAANLSAGYHTLAEAFSGWRESPQHNRVLLDRSATRIGIATVYTPNSKYKVYWALVVAADKR
;
A
#
# COMPACT_ATOMS: atom_id res chain seq x y z
N MET A 1 13.16 27.38 -84.96
CA MET A 1 14.02 27.52 -83.78
C MET A 1 13.09 27.44 -82.57
N ILE A 2 12.90 26.21 -81.95
CA ILE A 2 11.99 25.98 -80.90
C ILE A 2 12.85 25.66 -79.62
N ARG A 3 12.77 26.52 -78.64
CA ARG A 3 13.44 26.31 -77.36
C ARG A 3 12.51 25.54 -76.39
N LEU A 4 12.86 24.27 -76.09
CA LEU A 4 12.22 23.47 -75.09
C LEU A 4 12.72 23.93 -73.72
N ALA A 5 11.83 24.39 -72.87
CA ALA A 5 12.09 24.63 -71.46
C ALA A 5 11.72 23.39 -70.63
N ILE A 6 12.70 22.77 -70.00
CA ILE A 6 12.50 21.64 -69.12
C ILE A 6 12.23 22.16 -67.68
N PHE A 7 11.00 22.01 -67.21
CA PHE A 7 10.65 22.30 -65.84
C PHE A 7 11.00 21.05 -64.97
N SER A 8 12.03 21.19 -64.15
CA SER A 8 12.40 20.20 -63.16
C SER A 8 11.51 20.40 -61.93
N LEU A 9 10.62 19.43 -61.70
CA LEU A 9 9.72 19.43 -60.53
C LEU A 9 10.42 18.75 -59.37
N CYS A 10 10.93 19.55 -58.42
CA CYS A 10 11.57 19.06 -57.17
C CYS A 10 10.47 18.75 -56.16
N THR A 11 10.12 17.46 -55.99
CA THR A 11 9.21 17.00 -54.96
C THR A 11 9.96 16.87 -53.64
N LEU A 12 9.76 17.83 -52.71
CA LEU A 12 10.18 17.69 -51.31
C LEU A 12 9.28 16.67 -50.62
N ALA A 13 9.84 15.50 -50.29
CA ALA A 13 9.22 14.55 -49.39
C ALA A 13 9.40 15.04 -47.95
N LEU A 14 8.35 15.59 -47.34
CA LEU A 14 8.28 15.82 -45.89
C LEU A 14 8.09 14.49 -45.22
N ALA A 15 9.17 13.93 -44.68
CA ALA A 15 9.12 12.83 -43.74
C ALA A 15 8.57 13.37 -42.39
N ALA A 16 7.26 13.30 -42.20
CA ALA A 16 6.64 13.55 -40.90
C ALA A 16 7.03 12.40 -39.94
N CYS A 17 8.01 12.66 -39.05
CA CYS A 17 8.23 11.83 -37.91
C CYS A 17 7.00 11.91 -37.00
N GLN A 18 6.04 11.02 -37.16
CA GLN A 18 5.00 10.79 -36.18
C GLN A 18 5.65 10.10 -34.98
N THR A 19 6.04 10.89 -34.00
CA THR A 19 6.32 10.38 -32.65
C THR A 19 4.97 9.92 -32.10
N GLU A 20 4.68 8.62 -32.21
CA GLU A 20 3.57 8.01 -31.46
C GLU A 20 3.83 8.27 -29.98
N GLN A 21 3.21 9.30 -29.43
CA GLN A 21 3.04 9.43 -28.00
C GLN A 21 2.19 8.24 -27.57
N ARG A 22 2.89 7.17 -27.16
CA ARG A 22 2.28 6.03 -26.49
C ARG A 22 1.63 6.56 -25.22
N GLN A 23 0.35 6.94 -25.30
CA GLN A 23 -0.44 7.33 -24.13
C GLN A 23 -0.30 6.20 -23.11
N ALA A 24 0.44 6.47 -22.04
CA ALA A 24 0.53 5.56 -20.92
C ALA A 24 -0.92 5.30 -20.43
N ARG A 25 -1.35 4.05 -20.47
CA ARG A 25 -2.66 3.70 -19.91
C ARG A 25 -2.70 4.20 -18.48
N PRO A 26 -3.82 4.81 -18.04
CA PRO A 26 -3.98 5.20 -16.66
C PRO A 26 -3.69 3.99 -15.77
N GLN A 27 -2.60 4.03 -15.01
CA GLN A 27 -2.29 2.96 -14.08
C GLN A 27 -3.25 3.08 -12.90
N THR A 28 -3.94 2.00 -12.57
CA THR A 28 -4.75 1.94 -11.35
C THR A 28 -3.83 2.23 -10.16
N PRO A 29 -4.14 3.22 -9.30
CA PRO A 29 -3.33 3.49 -8.13
C PRO A 29 -3.14 2.25 -7.26
N SER A 30 -1.95 2.06 -6.66
CA SER A 30 -1.60 0.84 -5.92
C SER A 30 -2.54 0.54 -4.75
N PHE A 31 -3.20 1.54 -4.17
CA PHE A 31 -4.19 1.33 -3.11
C PHE A 31 -5.50 0.67 -3.57
N TYR A 32 -5.76 0.59 -4.88
CA TYR A 32 -6.84 -0.21 -5.47
C TYR A 32 -6.37 -1.55 -6.04
N ALA A 33 -5.07 -1.84 -5.99
CA ALA A 33 -4.57 -3.14 -6.43
C ALA A 33 -5.15 -4.26 -5.56
N SER A 34 -5.59 -5.35 -6.21
CA SER A 34 -6.13 -6.49 -5.49
C SER A 34 -5.04 -7.24 -4.74
N MET A 35 -5.24 -7.42 -3.45
CA MET A 35 -4.41 -8.30 -2.60
C MET A 35 -4.93 -9.76 -2.62
N ALA A 36 -6.07 -10.04 -3.26
CA ALA A 36 -6.67 -11.36 -3.34
C ALA A 36 -6.11 -12.18 -4.53
N GLN A 37 -4.79 -12.17 -4.69
CA GLN A 37 -4.08 -12.93 -5.73
C GLN A 37 -2.69 -13.36 -5.26
N SER A 38 -2.20 -14.48 -5.80
CA SER A 38 -0.86 -14.99 -5.47
C SER A 38 0.22 -13.98 -5.80
N GLY A 39 1.18 -13.81 -4.87
CA GLY A 39 2.30 -12.89 -5.03
C GLY A 39 1.94 -11.40 -4.86
N ALA A 40 0.70 -11.06 -4.51
CA ALA A 40 0.34 -9.68 -4.21
C ALA A 40 1.05 -9.21 -2.93
N VAL A 41 1.65 -8.03 -3.01
CA VAL A 41 2.32 -7.36 -1.89
C VAL A 41 1.71 -5.98 -1.75
N VAL A 42 1.30 -5.63 -0.53
CA VAL A 42 0.78 -4.29 -0.25
C VAL A 42 1.90 -3.26 -0.39
N ASP A 43 1.61 -2.16 -1.05
CA ASP A 43 2.51 -1.00 -1.14
C ASP A 43 2.55 -0.30 0.22
N ALA A 44 3.57 -0.62 1.03
CA ALA A 44 3.75 -0.07 2.37
C ALA A 44 3.98 1.46 2.35
N ALA A 45 4.62 1.98 1.30
CA ALA A 45 4.83 3.42 1.14
C ALA A 45 3.49 4.13 0.88
N MET A 46 2.67 3.60 0.00
CA MET A 46 1.33 4.11 -0.25
C MET A 46 0.44 4.03 0.99
N ALA A 47 0.51 2.92 1.74
CA ALA A 47 -0.24 2.77 3.00
C ALA A 47 0.18 3.81 4.04
N ARG A 48 1.50 4.00 4.24
CA ARG A 48 2.04 5.06 5.10
C ARG A 48 1.54 6.44 4.69
N ASP A 49 1.56 6.75 3.40
CA ASP A 49 1.18 8.08 2.89
C ASP A 49 -0.33 8.33 3.05
N MET A 50 -1.15 7.33 2.77
CA MET A 50 -2.60 7.39 2.97
C MET A 50 -2.96 7.59 4.44
N ILE A 51 -2.39 6.78 5.34
CA ILE A 51 -2.59 6.88 6.78
C ILE A 51 -2.01 8.21 7.30
N GLY A 52 -0.84 8.61 6.81
CA GLY A 52 -0.19 9.87 7.15
C GLY A 52 -1.03 11.09 6.76
N ALA A 53 -1.69 11.07 5.60
CA ALA A 53 -2.63 12.12 5.20
C ALA A 53 -3.83 12.20 6.16
N TYR A 54 -4.40 11.05 6.52
CA TYR A 54 -5.50 10.99 7.49
C TYR A 54 -5.08 11.51 8.87
N ARG A 55 -3.89 11.13 9.34
CA ARG A 55 -3.31 11.62 10.60
C ARG A 55 -3.11 13.13 10.58
N ARG A 56 -2.53 13.70 9.52
CA ARG A 56 -2.37 15.15 9.37
C ARG A 56 -3.69 15.90 9.44
N ASN A 57 -4.74 15.38 8.81
CA ASN A 57 -6.09 15.96 8.87
C ASN A 57 -6.69 15.93 10.29
N ASN A 58 -6.14 15.09 11.18
CA ASN A 58 -6.49 14.99 12.60
C ASN A 58 -5.44 15.62 13.54
N GLY A 59 -4.54 16.45 13.01
CA GLY A 59 -3.53 17.19 13.80
C GLY A 59 -2.40 16.32 14.36
N LEU A 60 -2.11 15.17 13.72
CA LEU A 60 -1.08 14.23 14.16
C LEU A 60 0.13 14.23 13.22
N GLY A 61 1.29 13.83 13.77
CA GLY A 61 2.54 13.71 13.04
C GLY A 61 2.55 12.55 12.02
N PRO A 62 3.54 12.56 11.09
CA PRO A 62 3.75 11.52 10.11
C PRO A 62 4.20 10.21 10.77
N LEU A 63 4.14 9.12 9.98
CA LEU A 63 4.70 7.82 10.32
C LEU A 63 5.89 7.52 9.41
N THR A 64 6.89 6.81 9.94
CA THR A 64 8.03 6.28 9.17
C THR A 64 7.94 4.78 9.13
N ILE A 65 8.15 4.17 7.96
CA ILE A 65 8.23 2.71 7.85
C ILE A 65 9.44 2.23 8.64
N ASP A 66 9.21 1.30 9.55
CA ASP A 66 10.26 0.69 10.36
C ASP A 66 10.48 -0.76 9.89
N PRO A 67 11.71 -1.18 9.52
CA PRO A 67 11.97 -2.51 9.00
C PRO A 67 11.61 -3.64 9.99
N ASP A 68 11.80 -3.43 11.28
CA ASP A 68 11.46 -4.44 12.28
C ASP A 68 9.95 -4.55 12.46
N LEU A 69 9.22 -3.41 12.46
CA LEU A 69 7.75 -3.45 12.44
C LEU A 69 7.21 -4.06 11.16
N GLN A 70 7.86 -3.81 10.02
CA GLN A 70 7.48 -4.42 8.75
C GLN A 70 7.62 -5.94 8.80
N ALA A 71 8.76 -6.46 9.27
CA ALA A 71 8.99 -7.89 9.43
C ALA A 71 7.99 -8.53 10.42
N LEU A 72 7.66 -7.83 11.52
CA LEU A 72 6.64 -8.28 12.47
C LEU A 72 5.24 -8.31 11.87
N ALA A 73 4.88 -7.32 11.04
CA ALA A 73 3.61 -7.31 10.32
C ALA A 73 3.51 -8.47 9.33
N GLU A 74 4.59 -8.76 8.59
CA GLU A 74 4.67 -9.89 7.66
C GLU A 74 4.50 -11.23 8.38
N ALA A 75 5.23 -11.44 9.47
CA ALA A 75 5.12 -12.65 10.29
C ALA A 75 3.70 -12.82 10.86
N GLU A 76 3.07 -11.72 11.27
CA GLU A 76 1.71 -11.74 11.81
C GLU A 76 0.65 -12.06 10.75
N ALA A 77 0.74 -11.43 9.57
CA ALA A 77 -0.16 -11.72 8.47
C ALA A 77 -0.06 -13.20 8.05
N GLN A 78 1.16 -13.75 8.02
CA GLN A 78 1.40 -15.18 7.74
C GLN A 78 0.82 -16.08 8.83
N ALA A 79 0.95 -15.75 10.11
CA ALA A 79 0.39 -16.51 11.21
C ALA A 79 -1.14 -16.54 11.16
N MET A 80 -1.78 -15.41 10.86
CA MET A 80 -3.24 -15.33 10.67
C MET A 80 -3.71 -16.17 9.49
N ALA A 81 -3.01 -16.11 8.37
CA ALA A 81 -3.31 -16.90 7.19
C ALA A 81 -3.19 -18.41 7.44
N SER A 82 -2.18 -18.84 8.21
CA SER A 82 -1.96 -20.25 8.54
C SER A 82 -3.02 -20.83 9.50
N THR A 83 -3.61 -19.98 10.34
CA THR A 83 -4.64 -20.39 11.33
C THR A 83 -6.07 -20.08 10.85
N ASP A 84 -6.23 -19.49 9.67
CA ASP A 84 -7.49 -19.05 9.05
C ASP A 84 -8.33 -18.15 9.96
N ARG A 85 -7.68 -17.30 10.76
CA ARG A 85 -8.34 -16.34 11.65
C ARG A 85 -7.43 -15.17 12.02
N PRO A 86 -7.99 -13.98 12.31
CA PRO A 86 -7.25 -12.87 12.89
C PRO A 86 -6.68 -13.24 14.28
N SER A 87 -5.47 -12.76 14.55
CA SER A 87 -4.82 -12.90 15.86
C SER A 87 -5.39 -11.93 16.90
N SER A 88 -5.05 -12.14 18.17
CA SER A 88 -5.31 -11.19 19.23
C SER A 88 -4.38 -9.98 19.12
N ALA A 89 -4.95 -8.77 19.08
CA ALA A 89 -4.18 -7.54 19.09
C ALA A 89 -3.28 -7.41 20.35
N ASP A 90 -3.72 -7.94 21.49
CA ASP A 90 -2.93 -7.89 22.73
C ASP A 90 -1.71 -8.84 22.68
N ALA A 91 -1.84 -10.00 22.04
CA ALA A 91 -0.70 -10.88 21.80
C ALA A 91 0.35 -10.22 20.90
N VAL A 92 -0.09 -9.50 19.85
CA VAL A 92 0.80 -8.75 18.96
C VAL A 92 1.49 -7.61 19.71
N LYS A 93 0.75 -6.82 20.49
CA LYS A 93 1.32 -5.75 21.34
C LYS A 93 2.38 -6.29 22.31
N SER A 94 2.12 -7.42 22.96
CA SER A 94 3.09 -8.04 23.87
C SER A 94 4.39 -8.41 23.15
N ARG A 95 4.30 -8.98 21.95
CA ARG A 95 5.49 -9.30 21.13
C ARG A 95 6.26 -8.04 20.72
N LEU A 96 5.55 -6.99 20.29
CA LEU A 96 6.16 -5.72 19.92
C LEU A 96 6.86 -5.06 21.13
N SER A 97 6.23 -5.10 22.31
CA SER A 97 6.84 -4.60 23.54
C SER A 97 8.10 -5.39 23.92
N SER A 98 8.08 -6.72 23.77
CA SER A 98 9.25 -7.58 23.98
C SER A 98 10.38 -7.33 22.98
N ALA A 99 10.05 -6.86 21.78
CA ALA A 99 11.00 -6.42 20.77
C ALA A 99 11.54 -4.98 21.00
N GLY A 100 11.16 -4.34 22.11
CA GLY A 100 11.65 -3.03 22.56
C GLY A 100 10.83 -1.83 22.07
N PHE A 101 9.75 -2.05 21.33
CA PHE A 101 8.90 -0.94 20.88
C PHE A 101 8.07 -0.34 22.01
N ALA A 102 8.01 0.98 22.08
CA ALA A 102 7.18 1.69 23.04
C ALA A 102 5.76 1.88 22.47
N ALA A 103 4.76 1.83 23.37
CA ALA A 103 3.34 2.07 23.05
C ALA A 103 2.85 1.38 21.75
N PRO A 104 3.06 0.05 21.56
CA PRO A 104 2.66 -0.62 20.35
C PRO A 104 1.14 -0.77 20.24
N ALA A 105 0.62 -0.66 19.01
CA ALA A 105 -0.76 -0.91 18.69
C ALA A 105 -0.87 -1.65 17.34
N ALA A 106 -1.97 -2.37 17.13
CA ALA A 106 -2.16 -3.16 15.91
C ALA A 106 -3.62 -3.16 15.43
N ASN A 107 -3.80 -3.10 14.11
CA ASN A 107 -5.03 -3.46 13.42
C ASN A 107 -4.83 -4.78 12.69
N LEU A 108 -5.55 -5.79 13.13
CA LEU A 108 -5.54 -7.12 12.55
C LEU A 108 -6.91 -7.40 11.97
N SER A 109 -6.96 -7.73 10.69
CA SER A 109 -8.24 -7.91 9.99
C SER A 109 -8.10 -8.92 8.85
N ALA A 110 -9.23 -9.37 8.32
CA ALA A 110 -9.30 -10.28 7.19
C ALA A 110 -10.50 -9.95 6.31
N GLY A 111 -10.40 -10.28 5.02
CA GLY A 111 -11.49 -10.14 4.06
C GLY A 111 -11.49 -8.89 3.21
N TYR A 112 -10.66 -7.89 3.49
CA TYR A 112 -10.47 -6.74 2.59
C TYR A 112 -9.57 -7.15 1.42
N HIS A 113 -9.96 -6.76 0.21
CA HIS A 113 -9.22 -7.14 -1.00
C HIS A 113 -8.28 -6.06 -1.51
N THR A 114 -8.43 -4.83 -1.05
CA THR A 114 -7.57 -3.70 -1.41
C THR A 114 -7.17 -2.89 -0.18
N LEU A 115 -6.10 -2.11 -0.30
CA LEU A 115 -5.70 -1.18 0.76
C LEU A 115 -6.79 -0.12 1.02
N ALA A 116 -7.48 0.33 -0.03
CA ALA A 116 -8.58 1.29 0.10
C ALA A 116 -9.72 0.74 0.97
N GLU A 117 -10.12 -0.52 0.75
CA GLU A 117 -11.15 -1.19 1.57
C GLU A 117 -10.69 -1.35 3.02
N ALA A 118 -9.47 -1.85 3.24
CA ALA A 118 -8.92 -2.02 4.58
C ALA A 118 -8.88 -0.69 5.35
N PHE A 119 -8.36 0.36 4.72
CA PHE A 119 -8.28 1.68 5.33
C PHE A 119 -9.66 2.26 5.65
N SER A 120 -10.64 2.09 4.75
CA SER A 120 -12.02 2.53 4.99
C SER A 120 -12.64 1.82 6.18
N GLY A 121 -12.55 0.49 6.22
CA GLY A 121 -13.06 -0.30 7.34
C GLY A 121 -12.38 0.01 8.66
N TRP A 122 -11.07 0.27 8.67
CA TRP A 122 -10.36 0.68 9.87
C TRP A 122 -10.80 2.07 10.37
N ARG A 123 -11.06 3.02 9.48
CA ARG A 123 -11.57 4.35 9.87
C ARG A 123 -12.97 4.29 10.47
N GLU A 124 -13.83 3.43 9.94
CA GLU A 124 -15.22 3.28 10.38
C GLU A 124 -15.36 2.53 11.70
N SER A 125 -14.39 1.68 12.03
CA SER A 125 -14.35 0.96 13.31
C SER A 125 -13.70 1.81 14.40
N PRO A 126 -14.41 2.19 15.48
CA PRO A 126 -13.82 2.99 16.57
C PRO A 126 -12.56 2.37 17.18
N GLN A 127 -12.49 1.04 17.25
CA GLN A 127 -11.34 0.31 17.77
C GLN A 127 -10.13 0.43 16.84
N HIS A 128 -10.31 0.19 15.55
CA HIS A 128 -9.24 0.27 14.57
C HIS A 128 -8.81 1.72 14.31
N ASN A 129 -9.77 2.65 14.34
CA ASN A 129 -9.47 4.07 14.13
C ASN A 129 -8.56 4.64 15.23
N ARG A 130 -8.68 4.17 16.49
CA ARG A 130 -7.75 4.56 17.56
C ARG A 130 -6.31 4.18 17.24
N VAL A 131 -6.07 3.07 16.55
CA VAL A 131 -4.72 2.66 16.12
C VAL A 131 -4.18 3.59 15.04
N LEU A 132 -5.02 3.95 14.04
CA LEU A 132 -4.63 4.90 12.99
C LEU A 132 -4.27 6.29 13.56
N LEU A 133 -4.99 6.70 14.61
CA LEU A 133 -4.85 8.01 15.26
C LEU A 133 -4.08 7.95 16.58
N ASP A 134 -3.31 6.90 16.82
CA ASP A 134 -2.47 6.83 18.03
C ASP A 134 -1.46 7.98 18.04
N ARG A 135 -1.54 8.82 19.08
CA ARG A 135 -0.71 10.03 19.21
C ARG A 135 0.77 9.72 19.44
N SER A 136 1.04 8.58 20.06
CA SER A 136 2.41 8.16 20.38
C SER A 136 3.13 7.54 19.19
N ALA A 137 2.38 7.08 18.18
CA ALA A 137 2.95 6.36 17.04
C ALA A 137 3.77 7.29 16.13
N THR A 138 5.01 6.88 15.88
CA THR A 138 5.96 7.49 14.93
C THR A 138 6.42 6.49 13.87
N ARG A 139 6.21 5.19 14.10
CA ARG A 139 6.66 4.09 13.26
C ARG A 139 5.48 3.22 12.80
N ILE A 140 5.63 2.61 11.63
CA ILE A 140 4.60 1.76 11.00
C ILE A 140 5.22 0.57 10.29
N GLY A 141 4.53 -0.58 10.35
CA GLY A 141 4.71 -1.72 9.45
C GLY A 141 3.34 -2.21 8.99
N ILE A 142 3.22 -2.65 7.74
CA ILE A 142 1.98 -3.18 7.19
C ILE A 142 2.26 -4.32 6.22
N ALA A 143 1.51 -5.40 6.35
CA ALA A 143 1.62 -6.54 5.45
C ALA A 143 0.27 -7.20 5.19
N THR A 144 0.22 -7.98 4.11
CA THR A 144 -0.91 -8.81 3.75
C THR A 144 -0.44 -10.19 3.33
N VAL A 145 -1.27 -11.20 3.57
CA VAL A 145 -1.08 -12.54 3.03
C VAL A 145 -2.38 -13.01 2.38
N TYR A 146 -2.26 -13.48 1.14
CA TYR A 146 -3.35 -14.13 0.42
C TYR A 146 -3.27 -15.65 0.61
N THR A 147 -4.43 -16.27 0.89
CA THR A 147 -4.59 -17.73 0.92
C THR A 147 -5.90 -18.14 0.25
N PRO A 148 -5.84 -18.83 -0.91
CA PRO A 148 -7.02 -19.09 -1.74
C PRO A 148 -8.06 -19.99 -1.09
N ASN A 149 -7.65 -20.83 -0.12
CA ASN A 149 -8.52 -21.81 0.53
C ASN A 149 -9.20 -21.26 1.79
N SER A 150 -8.82 -20.06 2.25
CA SER A 150 -9.42 -19.40 3.40
C SER A 150 -10.79 -18.81 3.04
N LYS A 151 -11.68 -18.75 4.04
CA LYS A 151 -12.93 -17.99 3.98
C LYS A 151 -12.69 -16.52 3.66
N TYR A 152 -11.65 -15.94 4.23
CA TYR A 152 -11.37 -14.51 4.16
C TYR A 152 -10.45 -14.10 3.00
N LYS A 153 -9.72 -15.04 2.40
CA LYS A 153 -8.77 -14.84 1.30
C LYS A 153 -7.55 -13.99 1.65
N VAL A 154 -7.72 -12.82 2.25
CA VAL A 154 -6.65 -11.86 2.53
C VAL A 154 -6.64 -11.53 4.01
N TYR A 155 -5.47 -11.63 4.63
CA TYR A 155 -5.20 -11.26 6.01
C TYR A 155 -4.32 -10.01 6.06
N TRP A 156 -4.66 -9.08 6.94
CA TRP A 156 -4.02 -7.77 7.06
C TRP A 156 -3.45 -7.58 8.47
N ALA A 157 -2.17 -7.24 8.54
CA ALA A 157 -1.54 -6.80 9.78
C ALA A 157 -0.98 -5.39 9.57
N LEU A 158 -1.54 -4.42 10.28
CA LEU A 158 -0.99 -3.08 10.45
C LEU A 158 -0.51 -2.96 11.88
N VAL A 159 0.74 -2.61 12.08
CA VAL A 159 1.33 -2.35 13.40
C VAL A 159 1.92 -0.95 13.44
N VAL A 160 1.71 -0.26 14.54
CA VAL A 160 2.30 1.06 14.80
C VAL A 160 2.92 1.07 16.20
N ALA A 161 3.95 1.91 16.37
CA ALA A 161 4.60 2.09 17.67
C ALA A 161 5.28 3.46 17.74
N ALA A 162 5.65 3.88 18.95
CA ALA A 162 6.67 4.88 19.15
C ALA A 162 8.07 4.28 18.91
N ASP A 163 9.10 5.12 18.90
CA ASP A 163 10.49 4.68 18.78
C ASP A 163 10.85 3.66 19.89
N LYS A 164 11.84 2.82 19.60
CA LYS A 164 12.40 1.90 20.60
C LYS A 164 12.98 2.69 21.78
N ARG A 165 12.85 2.12 22.96
CA ARG A 165 13.44 2.66 24.19
C ARG A 165 14.89 2.25 24.32
#